data_35bc82f26682f803bc9e36e549474a16
#
_entry.id   35bc82f26682f803bc9e36e549474a16
#
_cell.length_a   1.000
_cell.length_b   1.000
_cell.length_c   1.000
_cell.angle_alpha   90.00
_cell.angle_beta   90.00
_cell.angle_gamma   90.00
#
_symmetry.space_group_name_H-M   'P 1'
#
loop_
_entity.id
_entity.type
_entity.pdbx_description
1 polymer ?
#
loop_
_entity_poly.entity_id
_entity_poly.type
_entity_poly.pdbx_seq_one_letter_code
_entity_poly.pdbx_strand_id
1 'polypeptide(L)'
;MKIEEELILGEPVIELLRKIGDRLHLCESTIDNSYRKYLELKKKVKKVLLLQHHAKHKRLLLSNENILGYSIYNSLKEESSPRSIKEICYFSGISKPLNILQIEKCLESNRNMIEPIRRLKPITAKDIILTHYPYIENLAFEDVKQIFHRLNCIEQITFSPATTSAGAIYLYMNFVKKSKRTLTQISSLFNVTPMSIQRFVVKYKNYF
;
A
#
# COMPACT_ATOMS: atom_id res chain seq x y z
N MET A 1 30.72 11.52 18.09
CA MET A 1 29.88 12.68 17.67
C MET A 1 28.97 12.41 16.47
N LYS A 2 29.43 11.87 15.33
CA LYS A 2 28.56 11.60 14.19
C LYS A 2 27.49 10.49 14.38
N ILE A 3 27.75 9.52 15.23
CA ILE A 3 26.84 8.38 15.49
C ILE A 3 25.71 8.79 16.46
N GLU A 4 25.97 9.69 17.38
CA GLU A 4 24.97 10.21 18.34
C GLU A 4 23.95 11.16 17.68
N GLU A 5 24.35 11.96 16.69
CA GLU A 5 23.41 12.78 15.93
C GLU A 5 22.47 11.95 15.04
N GLU A 6 22.92 10.81 14.52
CA GLU A 6 22.06 9.88 13.78
C GLU A 6 21.04 9.17 14.70
N LEU A 7 21.37 8.88 15.94
CA LEU A 7 20.48 8.30 16.95
C LEU A 7 19.38 9.28 17.40
N ILE A 8 19.74 10.54 17.65
CA ILE A 8 18.78 11.59 18.09
C ILE A 8 17.75 11.92 17.01
N LEU A 9 18.14 11.86 15.72
CA LEU A 9 17.21 12.04 14.60
C LEU A 9 16.37 10.79 14.27
N GLY A 10 16.75 9.62 14.79
CA GLY A 10 16.03 8.36 14.55
C GLY A 10 14.84 8.13 15.49
N GLU A 11 14.90 8.57 16.75
CA GLU A 11 13.82 8.37 17.72
C GLU A 11 12.45 8.91 17.27
N PRO A 12 12.31 10.14 16.77
CA PRO A 12 11.01 10.64 16.33
C PRO A 12 10.43 9.86 15.14
N VAL A 13 11.28 9.29 14.29
CA VAL A 13 10.84 8.52 13.11
C VAL A 13 10.36 7.14 13.50
N ILE A 14 11.02 6.47 14.43
CA ILE A 14 10.60 5.15 14.91
C ILE A 14 9.31 5.23 15.71
N GLU A 15 9.10 6.28 16.49
CA GLU A 15 7.82 6.53 17.15
C GLU A 15 6.68 6.77 16.15
N LEU A 16 6.94 7.54 15.10
CA LEU A 16 5.98 7.77 14.04
C LEU A 16 5.66 6.45 13.30
N LEU A 17 6.68 5.62 13.04
CA LEU A 17 6.50 4.30 12.46
C LEU A 17 5.63 3.38 13.33
N ARG A 18 5.85 3.37 14.64
CA ARG A 18 5.04 2.60 15.59
C ARG A 18 3.58 3.08 15.57
N LYS A 19 3.34 4.38 15.64
CA LYS A 19 1.98 4.95 15.56
C LYS A 19 1.26 4.59 14.24
N ILE A 20 1.98 4.56 13.13
CA ILE A 20 1.44 4.13 11.84
C ILE A 20 1.23 2.61 11.86
N GLY A 21 2.18 1.87 12.40
CA GLY A 21 2.14 0.41 12.54
C GLY A 21 0.91 -0.06 13.34
N ASP A 22 0.64 0.56 14.47
CA ASP A 22 -0.55 0.27 15.30
C ASP A 22 -1.85 0.46 14.51
N ARG A 23 -1.95 1.55 13.73
CA ARG A 23 -3.13 1.85 12.91
C ARG A 23 -3.30 0.92 11.71
N LEU A 24 -2.19 0.42 11.17
CA LEU A 24 -2.17 -0.55 10.08
C LEU A 24 -2.17 -2.00 10.58
N HIS A 25 -2.16 -2.22 11.91
CA HIS A 25 -2.03 -3.53 12.55
C HIS A 25 -0.79 -4.30 12.07
N LEU A 26 0.36 -3.63 12.04
CA LEU A 26 1.63 -4.22 11.64
C LEU A 26 2.30 -4.89 12.83
N CYS A 27 2.98 -6.02 12.61
CA CYS A 27 3.82 -6.63 13.62
C CYS A 27 5.15 -5.85 13.79
N GLU A 28 5.80 -6.01 14.93
CA GLU A 28 7.04 -5.31 15.27
C GLU A 28 8.15 -5.60 14.23
N SER A 29 8.23 -6.81 13.71
CA SER A 29 9.19 -7.17 12.66
C SER A 29 9.01 -6.36 11.37
N THR A 30 7.75 -6.05 10.99
CA THR A 30 7.44 -5.19 9.85
C THR A 30 7.84 -3.74 10.11
N ILE A 31 7.63 -3.26 11.34
CA ILE A 31 8.02 -1.92 11.77
C ILE A 31 9.54 -1.78 11.69
N ASP A 32 10.29 -2.73 12.24
CA ASP A 32 11.75 -2.75 12.20
C ASP A 32 12.30 -2.84 10.78
N ASN A 33 11.70 -3.68 9.93
CA ASN A 33 12.08 -3.78 8.53
C ASN A 33 11.82 -2.46 7.78
N SER A 34 10.69 -1.82 8.05
CA SER A 34 10.34 -0.51 7.48
C SER A 34 11.33 0.57 7.93
N TYR A 35 11.78 0.54 9.18
CA TYR A 35 12.78 1.47 9.69
C TYR A 35 14.15 1.28 9.03
N ARG A 36 14.63 0.03 8.92
CA ARG A 36 15.88 -0.28 8.20
C ARG A 36 15.82 0.23 6.76
N LYS A 37 14.73 -0.04 6.05
CA LYS A 37 14.54 0.45 4.69
C LYS A 37 14.49 1.97 4.60
N TYR A 38 13.86 2.63 5.56
CA TYR A 38 13.86 4.09 5.64
C TYR A 38 15.28 4.65 5.71
N LEU A 39 16.14 4.10 6.57
CA LEU A 39 17.52 4.52 6.70
C LEU A 39 18.35 4.29 5.42
N GLU A 40 18.18 3.12 4.78
CA GLU A 40 18.84 2.80 3.51
C GLU A 40 18.38 3.74 2.39
N LEU A 41 17.07 3.97 2.27
CA LEU A 41 16.49 4.86 1.27
C LEU A 41 16.95 6.30 1.46
N LYS A 42 17.03 6.77 2.70
CA LYS A 42 17.52 8.11 3.01
C LYS A 42 18.98 8.30 2.56
N LYS A 43 19.84 7.30 2.76
CA LYS A 43 21.22 7.30 2.23
C LYS A 43 21.24 7.31 0.70
N LYS A 44 20.43 6.46 0.05
CA LYS A 44 20.33 6.39 -1.43
C LYS A 44 19.80 7.70 -2.02
N VAL A 45 18.75 8.26 -1.45
CA VAL A 45 18.17 9.55 -1.87
C VAL A 45 19.16 10.68 -1.72
N LYS A 46 19.89 10.74 -0.59
CA LYS A 46 20.96 11.74 -0.40
C LYS A 46 22.02 11.67 -1.49
N LYS A 47 22.43 10.45 -1.88
CA LYS A 47 23.39 10.23 -2.98
C LYS A 47 22.86 10.74 -4.32
N VAL A 48 21.59 10.44 -4.67
CA VAL A 48 20.94 10.92 -5.89
C VAL A 48 20.86 12.44 -5.91
N LEU A 49 20.47 13.07 -4.80
CA LEU A 49 20.33 14.51 -4.70
C LEU A 49 21.67 15.26 -4.81
N LEU A 50 22.79 14.65 -4.35
CA LEU A 50 24.13 15.20 -4.51
C LEU A 50 24.60 15.17 -5.95
N LEU A 51 24.22 14.15 -6.73
CA LEU A 51 24.62 13.95 -8.11
C LEU A 51 23.75 14.70 -9.13
N GLN A 52 22.52 15.01 -8.75
CA GLN A 52 21.55 15.70 -9.63
C GLN A 52 21.17 17.06 -9.08
N HIS A 53 21.93 18.11 -9.41
CA HIS A 53 21.64 19.49 -8.97
C HIS A 53 20.25 20.03 -9.40
N HIS A 54 19.63 19.46 -10.44
CA HIS A 54 18.33 19.88 -10.99
C HIS A 54 17.24 18.79 -10.91
N ALA A 55 17.28 17.92 -9.90
CA ALA A 55 16.28 16.87 -9.77
C ALA A 55 14.84 17.45 -9.70
N LYS A 56 14.05 17.20 -10.72
CA LYS A 56 12.65 17.62 -10.90
C LYS A 56 11.77 17.29 -9.67
N HIS A 57 12.22 16.34 -8.84
CA HIS A 57 11.50 15.80 -7.69
C HIS A 57 12.23 16.00 -6.35
N LYS A 58 13.15 16.98 -6.27
CA LYS A 58 13.96 17.23 -5.07
C LYS A 58 13.13 17.37 -3.79
N ARG A 59 12.04 18.14 -3.83
CA ARG A 59 11.14 18.34 -2.67
C ARG A 59 10.46 17.04 -2.23
N LEU A 60 10.07 16.20 -3.21
CA LEU A 60 9.43 14.91 -2.94
C LEU A 60 10.39 13.95 -2.21
N LEU A 61 11.64 13.89 -2.69
CA LEU A 61 12.68 13.01 -2.14
C LEU A 61 13.23 13.52 -0.80
N LEU A 62 13.04 14.79 -0.48
CA LEU A 62 13.45 15.37 0.80
C LEU A 62 12.40 15.19 1.90
N SER A 63 11.14 14.88 1.55
CA SER A 63 10.09 14.66 2.56
C SER A 63 10.31 13.32 3.27
N ASN A 64 10.51 13.40 4.58
CA ASN A 64 10.65 12.20 5.42
C ASN A 64 9.39 11.34 5.37
N GLU A 65 8.21 11.94 5.34
CA GLU A 65 6.91 11.25 5.28
C GLU A 65 6.80 10.43 4.00
N ASN A 66 7.20 10.97 2.86
CA ASN A 66 7.16 10.27 1.58
C ASN A 66 8.13 9.07 1.56
N ILE A 67 9.36 9.24 2.08
CA ILE A 67 10.35 8.16 2.18
C ILE A 67 9.85 7.09 3.15
N LEU A 68 9.24 7.50 4.27
CA LEU A 68 8.69 6.61 5.27
C LEU A 68 7.53 5.77 4.69
N GLY A 69 6.57 6.42 4.04
CA GLY A 69 5.45 5.73 3.40
C GLY A 69 5.92 4.75 2.32
N TYR A 70 6.94 5.11 1.54
CA TYR A 70 7.55 4.19 0.57
C TYR A 70 8.25 3.02 1.24
N SER A 71 8.91 3.23 2.38
CA SER A 71 9.57 2.17 3.15
C SER A 71 8.57 1.15 3.70
N ILE A 72 7.46 1.64 4.27
CA ILE A 72 6.34 0.80 4.74
C ILE A 72 5.75 0.01 3.56
N TYR A 73 5.47 0.68 2.45
CA TYR A 73 4.94 0.04 1.25
C TYR A 73 5.82 -1.11 0.76
N ASN A 74 7.14 -0.90 0.73
CA ASN A 74 8.08 -1.94 0.32
C ASN A 74 8.20 -3.09 1.32
N SER A 75 8.19 -2.82 2.62
CA SER A 75 8.23 -3.86 3.64
C SER A 75 7.01 -4.76 3.55
N LEU A 76 5.83 -4.18 3.43
CA LEU A 76 4.58 -4.91 3.29
C LEU A 76 4.52 -5.75 2.00
N LYS A 77 5.12 -5.25 0.90
CA LYS A 77 5.25 -6.04 -0.34
C LYS A 77 6.14 -7.26 -0.16
N GLU A 78 7.25 -7.13 0.57
CA GLU A 78 8.17 -8.24 0.81
C GLU A 78 7.59 -9.30 1.75
N GLU A 79 6.85 -8.88 2.75
CA GLU A 79 6.27 -9.75 3.78
C GLU A 79 4.95 -10.41 3.34
N SER A 80 4.55 -10.24 2.07
CA SER A 80 3.29 -10.80 1.54
C SER A 80 2.04 -10.37 2.34
N SER A 81 2.13 -9.22 3.01
CA SER A 81 1.01 -8.58 3.74
C SER A 81 0.66 -7.22 3.13
N PRO A 82 0.26 -7.17 1.85
CA PRO A 82 0.12 -5.93 1.10
C PRO A 82 -1.04 -5.09 1.62
N ARG A 83 -0.77 -3.78 1.77
CA ARG A 83 -1.79 -2.75 1.98
C ARG A 83 -1.92 -1.87 0.74
N SER A 84 -3.05 -1.23 0.57
CA SER A 84 -3.20 -0.28 -0.53
C SER A 84 -2.33 0.97 -0.29
N ILE A 85 -1.80 1.54 -1.38
CA ILE A 85 -1.03 2.80 -1.28
C ILE A 85 -1.86 3.92 -0.62
N LYS A 86 -3.17 3.98 -0.88
CA LYS A 86 -4.06 4.97 -0.26
C LYS A 86 -4.16 4.81 1.25
N GLU A 87 -4.27 3.57 1.73
CA GLU A 87 -4.31 3.25 3.15
C GLU A 87 -3.01 3.67 3.84
N ILE A 88 -1.86 3.30 3.26
CA ILE A 88 -0.55 3.70 3.77
C ILE A 88 -0.44 5.23 3.81
N CYS A 89 -0.83 5.93 2.74
CA CYS A 89 -0.80 7.39 2.68
C CYS A 89 -1.70 8.03 3.74
N TYR A 90 -2.89 7.50 3.93
CA TYR A 90 -3.84 8.01 4.93
C TYR A 90 -3.23 7.98 6.34
N PHE A 91 -2.67 6.84 6.74
CA PHE A 91 -2.07 6.70 8.06
C PHE A 91 -0.69 7.34 8.21
N SER A 92 0.06 7.51 7.10
CA SER A 92 1.37 8.17 7.10
C SER A 92 1.30 9.70 6.92
N GLY A 93 0.10 10.28 6.79
CA GLY A 93 -0.07 11.71 6.56
C GLY A 93 0.36 12.19 5.16
N ILE A 94 0.54 11.27 4.20
CA ILE A 94 0.93 11.61 2.83
C ILE A 94 -0.29 12.08 2.05
N SER A 95 -0.32 13.34 1.65
CA SER A 95 -1.45 13.94 0.94
C SER A 95 -1.70 13.37 -0.46
N LYS A 96 -0.63 12.90 -1.14
CA LYS A 96 -0.70 12.43 -2.53
C LYS A 96 -0.15 11.02 -2.69
N PRO A 97 -1.01 10.00 -2.93
CA PRO A 97 -0.58 8.61 -3.15
C PRO A 97 0.46 8.45 -4.28
N LEU A 98 0.39 9.31 -5.31
CA LEU A 98 1.35 9.31 -6.42
C LEU A 98 2.79 9.58 -5.96
N ASN A 99 3.00 10.23 -4.79
CA ASN A 99 4.34 10.49 -4.27
C ASN A 99 5.13 9.20 -4.01
N ILE A 100 4.47 8.15 -3.50
CA ILE A 100 5.11 6.84 -3.26
C ILE A 100 5.59 6.25 -4.58
N LEU A 101 4.75 6.26 -5.63
CA LEU A 101 5.10 5.73 -6.95
C LEU A 101 6.16 6.57 -7.67
N GLN A 102 6.17 7.88 -7.43
CA GLN A 102 7.20 8.76 -7.98
C GLN A 102 8.57 8.53 -7.36
N ILE A 103 8.63 8.20 -6.06
CA ILE A 103 9.90 7.78 -5.42
C ILE A 103 10.42 6.51 -6.08
N GLU A 104 9.58 5.50 -6.28
CA GLU A 104 9.96 4.27 -6.96
C GLU A 104 10.55 4.54 -8.35
N LYS A 105 9.84 5.32 -9.18
CA LYS A 105 10.32 5.71 -10.51
C LYS A 105 11.64 6.49 -10.48
N CYS A 106 11.78 7.40 -9.53
CA CYS A 106 13.00 8.20 -9.40
C CYS A 106 14.20 7.31 -9.02
N LEU A 107 14.02 6.37 -8.10
CA LEU A 107 15.05 5.42 -7.72
C LEU A 107 15.38 4.46 -8.89
N GLU A 108 14.37 4.03 -9.64
CA GLU A 108 14.56 3.20 -10.84
C GLU A 108 15.35 3.92 -11.96
N SER A 109 15.05 5.19 -12.20
CA SER A 109 15.74 6.00 -13.21
C SER A 109 17.23 6.23 -12.87
N ASN A 110 17.60 6.07 -11.60
CA ASN A 110 18.96 6.28 -11.11
C ASN A 110 19.69 4.96 -10.73
N ARG A 111 19.25 3.83 -11.27
CA ARG A 111 19.80 2.49 -10.94
C ARG A 111 21.30 2.37 -11.14
N ASN A 112 21.83 3.01 -12.17
CA ASN A 112 23.29 2.97 -12.45
C ASN A 112 24.11 3.65 -11.34
N MET A 113 23.48 4.47 -10.49
CA MET A 113 24.11 5.22 -9.41
C MET A 113 23.82 4.64 -8.03
N ILE A 114 22.85 3.73 -7.97
CA ILE A 114 22.36 3.14 -6.71
C ILE A 114 22.31 1.63 -6.92
N GLU A 115 22.68 0.85 -5.89
CA GLU A 115 22.48 -0.60 -5.93
C GLU A 115 21.04 -0.97 -6.29
N PRO A 116 20.82 -1.98 -7.15
CA PRO A 116 19.51 -2.31 -7.66
C PRO A 116 18.55 -2.64 -6.51
N ILE A 117 17.45 -1.91 -6.43
CA ILE A 117 16.33 -2.24 -5.55
C ILE A 117 15.66 -3.47 -6.14
N ARG A 118 15.46 -4.50 -5.32
CA ARG A 118 14.78 -5.72 -5.74
C ARG A 118 13.39 -5.37 -6.28
N ARG A 119 13.12 -5.75 -7.53
CA ARG A 119 11.78 -5.58 -8.10
C ARG A 119 10.80 -6.48 -7.36
N LEU A 120 9.89 -5.87 -6.63
CA LEU A 120 8.80 -6.57 -5.97
C LEU A 120 7.64 -6.74 -6.95
N LYS A 121 6.94 -7.85 -6.85
CA LYS A 121 5.73 -8.07 -7.65
C LYS A 121 4.70 -6.97 -7.36
N PRO A 122 3.97 -6.47 -8.36
CA PRO A 122 2.90 -5.51 -8.12
C PRO A 122 1.82 -6.12 -7.22
N ILE A 123 1.30 -5.32 -6.29
CA ILE A 123 0.18 -5.74 -5.44
C ILE A 123 -1.05 -5.98 -6.30
N THR A 124 -1.68 -7.13 -6.16
CA THR A 124 -2.90 -7.50 -6.87
C THR A 124 -4.15 -7.33 -5.98
N ALA A 125 -5.32 -7.37 -6.60
CA ALA A 125 -6.57 -7.37 -5.84
C ALA A 125 -6.69 -8.60 -4.92
N LYS A 126 -6.16 -9.76 -5.34
CA LYS A 126 -6.18 -10.98 -4.53
C LYS A 126 -5.37 -10.81 -3.25
N ASP A 127 -4.19 -10.20 -3.34
CA ASP A 127 -3.35 -9.93 -2.18
C ASP A 127 -4.07 -9.04 -1.16
N ILE A 128 -4.75 -7.99 -1.63
CA ILE A 128 -5.53 -7.10 -0.76
C ILE A 128 -6.72 -7.84 -0.14
N ILE A 129 -7.43 -8.69 -0.88
CA ILE A 129 -8.53 -9.49 -0.35
C ILE A 129 -8.02 -10.42 0.76
N LEU A 130 -6.91 -11.12 0.54
CA LEU A 130 -6.30 -12.01 1.54
C LEU A 130 -5.90 -11.29 2.83
N THR A 131 -5.48 -10.04 2.72
CA THR A 131 -5.13 -9.22 3.89
C THR A 131 -6.35 -8.77 4.68
N HIS A 132 -7.47 -8.49 4.01
CA HIS A 132 -8.63 -7.85 4.63
C HIS A 132 -9.75 -8.82 5.02
N TYR A 133 -9.83 -10.00 4.40
CA TYR A 133 -10.96 -10.92 4.66
C TYR A 133 -11.11 -11.32 6.13
N PRO A 134 -10.04 -11.48 6.95
CA PRO A 134 -10.23 -11.86 8.35
C PRO A 134 -10.97 -10.81 9.19
N TYR A 135 -11.00 -9.56 8.71
CA TYR A 135 -11.69 -8.44 9.36
C TYR A 135 -13.13 -8.23 8.85
N ILE A 136 -13.58 -9.09 7.92
CA ILE A 136 -14.92 -9.00 7.34
C ILE A 136 -15.78 -10.09 7.96
N GLU A 137 -16.68 -9.67 8.82
CA GLU A 137 -17.63 -10.56 9.48
C GLU A 137 -18.42 -11.39 8.44
N ASN A 138 -18.57 -12.68 8.72
CA ASN A 138 -19.25 -13.66 7.86
C ASN A 138 -18.56 -13.91 6.51
N LEU A 139 -17.28 -13.60 6.34
CA LEU A 139 -16.49 -13.96 5.16
C LEU A 139 -15.45 -15.02 5.53
N ALA A 140 -15.68 -16.26 5.13
CA ALA A 140 -14.75 -17.36 5.36
C ALA A 140 -13.70 -17.46 4.24
N PHE A 141 -12.60 -18.18 4.49
CA PHE A 141 -11.56 -18.41 3.49
C PHE A 141 -12.09 -19.12 2.21
N GLU A 142 -13.07 -19.99 2.37
CA GLU A 142 -13.72 -20.65 1.23
C GLU A 142 -14.47 -19.67 0.32
N ASP A 143 -15.09 -18.65 0.92
CA ASP A 143 -15.72 -17.56 0.17
C ASP A 143 -14.69 -16.77 -0.64
N VAL A 144 -13.50 -16.56 -0.06
CA VAL A 144 -12.39 -15.88 -0.74
C VAL A 144 -11.94 -16.64 -1.99
N LYS A 145 -11.89 -17.97 -1.95
CA LYS A 145 -11.60 -18.81 -3.13
C LYS A 145 -12.64 -18.62 -4.21
N GLN A 146 -13.91 -18.56 -3.84
CA GLN A 146 -14.99 -18.30 -4.80
C GLN A 146 -14.91 -16.90 -5.41
N ILE A 147 -14.58 -15.88 -4.61
CA ILE A 147 -14.33 -14.53 -5.13
C ILE A 147 -13.18 -14.55 -6.14
N PHE A 148 -12.08 -15.25 -5.85
CA PHE A 148 -10.94 -15.37 -6.77
C PHE A 148 -11.32 -16.07 -8.07
N HIS A 149 -12.12 -17.13 -7.99
CA HIS A 149 -12.62 -17.81 -9.18
C HIS A 149 -13.41 -16.83 -10.07
N ARG A 150 -14.34 -16.07 -9.50
CA ARG A 150 -15.14 -15.07 -10.24
C ARG A 150 -14.28 -13.94 -10.82
N LEU A 151 -13.29 -13.44 -10.08
CA LEU A 151 -12.35 -12.44 -10.59
C LEU A 151 -11.52 -12.96 -11.77
N ASN A 152 -11.17 -14.26 -11.79
CA ASN A 152 -10.45 -14.87 -12.89
C ASN A 152 -11.29 -15.01 -14.17
N CYS A 153 -12.62 -15.03 -14.06
CA CYS A 153 -13.52 -15.05 -15.22
C CYS A 153 -13.63 -13.69 -15.91
N ILE A 154 -13.11 -12.61 -15.32
CA ILE A 154 -13.11 -11.28 -15.90
C ILE A 154 -11.86 -11.11 -16.75
N GLU A 155 -12.01 -11.03 -18.05
CA GLU A 155 -10.87 -10.92 -18.99
C GLU A 155 -10.01 -9.67 -18.74
N GLN A 156 -10.65 -8.52 -18.47
CA GLN A 156 -9.93 -7.27 -18.22
C GLN A 156 -10.54 -6.45 -17.09
N ILE A 157 -9.74 -6.25 -16.04
CA ILE A 157 -10.10 -5.39 -14.91
C ILE A 157 -9.38 -4.05 -15.06
N THR A 158 -10.15 -2.97 -15.20
CA THR A 158 -9.63 -1.61 -15.44
C THR A 158 -9.55 -0.76 -14.17
N PHE A 159 -9.92 -1.31 -13.03
CA PHE A 159 -9.91 -0.61 -11.73
C PHE A 159 -8.62 -0.86 -10.96
N SER A 160 -8.32 0.02 -9.99
CA SER A 160 -7.20 -0.19 -9.07
C SER A 160 -7.39 -1.48 -8.25
N PRO A 161 -6.33 -2.13 -7.79
CA PRO A 161 -6.43 -3.33 -6.95
C PRO A 161 -7.35 -3.15 -5.75
N ALA A 162 -7.27 -2.02 -5.04
CA ALA A 162 -8.14 -1.75 -3.89
C ALA A 162 -9.63 -1.61 -4.26
N THR A 163 -9.94 -0.92 -5.37
CA THR A 163 -11.32 -0.81 -5.86
C THR A 163 -11.86 -2.16 -6.32
N THR A 164 -11.03 -2.95 -6.99
CA THR A 164 -11.37 -4.30 -7.43
C THR A 164 -11.68 -5.21 -6.25
N SER A 165 -10.83 -5.18 -5.21
CA SER A 165 -11.03 -5.96 -3.98
C SER A 165 -12.33 -5.59 -3.28
N ALA A 166 -12.53 -4.29 -3.05
CA ALA A 166 -13.74 -3.78 -2.39
C ALA A 166 -15.01 -4.12 -3.19
N GLY A 167 -14.98 -3.93 -4.52
CA GLY A 167 -16.11 -4.23 -5.39
C GLY A 167 -16.43 -5.71 -5.46
N ALA A 168 -15.43 -6.58 -5.55
CA ALA A 168 -15.62 -8.03 -5.58
C ALA A 168 -16.21 -8.56 -4.26
N ILE A 169 -15.70 -8.10 -3.12
CA ILE A 169 -16.24 -8.45 -1.81
C ILE A 169 -17.67 -7.93 -1.66
N TYR A 170 -17.94 -6.68 -2.05
CA TYR A 170 -19.30 -6.13 -2.01
C TYR A 170 -20.28 -6.97 -2.82
N LEU A 171 -19.92 -7.30 -4.06
CA LEU A 171 -20.75 -8.13 -4.93
C LEU A 171 -20.99 -9.51 -4.32
N TYR A 172 -19.92 -10.18 -3.86
CA TYR A 172 -20.04 -11.50 -3.26
C TYR A 172 -20.92 -11.51 -2.01
N MET A 173 -20.69 -10.58 -1.08
CA MET A 173 -21.47 -10.49 0.16
C MET A 173 -22.93 -10.22 -0.09
N ASN A 174 -23.28 -9.31 -1.01
CA ASN A 174 -24.66 -8.92 -1.24
C ASN A 174 -25.43 -9.83 -2.19
N PHE A 175 -24.80 -10.35 -3.23
CA PHE A 175 -25.49 -11.13 -4.27
C PHE A 175 -25.36 -12.64 -4.07
N VAL A 176 -24.26 -13.13 -3.51
CA VAL A 176 -24.06 -14.57 -3.28
C VAL A 176 -24.45 -14.95 -1.85
N LYS A 177 -23.89 -14.28 -0.85
CA LYS A 177 -24.15 -14.56 0.57
C LYS A 177 -25.42 -13.89 1.12
N LYS A 178 -25.97 -12.90 0.41
CA LYS A 178 -27.17 -12.13 0.82
C LYS A 178 -27.03 -11.46 2.20
N SER A 179 -25.81 -11.03 2.56
CA SER A 179 -25.48 -10.50 3.89
C SER A 179 -25.74 -8.99 4.07
N LYS A 180 -26.28 -8.30 3.06
CA LYS A 180 -26.69 -6.89 3.07
C LYS A 180 -25.63 -5.91 3.61
N ARG A 181 -24.42 -5.97 3.09
CA ARG A 181 -23.37 -4.98 3.42
C ARG A 181 -23.57 -3.68 2.64
N THR A 182 -23.39 -2.54 3.31
CA THR A 182 -23.49 -1.23 2.66
C THR A 182 -22.21 -0.87 1.92
N LEU A 183 -22.33 -0.02 0.89
CA LEU A 183 -21.17 0.53 0.18
C LEU A 183 -20.23 1.29 1.12
N THR A 184 -20.79 2.01 2.11
CA THR A 184 -20.02 2.78 3.09
C THR A 184 -19.17 1.87 3.97
N GLN A 185 -19.73 0.76 4.47
CA GLN A 185 -18.97 -0.20 5.29
C GLN A 185 -17.78 -0.78 4.53
N ILE A 186 -17.99 -1.21 3.28
CA ILE A 186 -16.90 -1.77 2.47
C ILE A 186 -15.92 -0.66 2.05
N SER A 187 -16.39 0.54 1.71
CA SER A 187 -15.51 1.63 1.30
C SER A 187 -14.55 2.06 2.41
N SER A 188 -15.02 2.11 3.64
CA SER A 188 -14.18 2.45 4.80
C SER A 188 -13.09 1.41 5.02
N LEU A 189 -13.42 0.11 4.92
CA LEU A 189 -12.46 -0.97 5.13
C LEU A 189 -11.32 -0.97 4.11
N PHE A 190 -11.60 -0.63 2.84
CA PHE A 190 -10.60 -0.62 1.77
C PHE A 190 -10.06 0.77 1.43
N ASN A 191 -10.47 1.79 2.17
CA ASN A 191 -10.12 3.19 1.91
C ASN A 191 -10.32 3.59 0.43
N VAL A 192 -11.48 3.27 -0.11
CA VAL A 192 -11.92 3.62 -1.46
C VAL A 192 -13.25 4.38 -1.40
N THR A 193 -13.56 5.19 -2.41
CA THR A 193 -14.85 5.90 -2.40
C THR A 193 -16.01 4.96 -2.71
N PRO A 194 -17.20 5.14 -2.10
CA PRO A 194 -18.42 4.39 -2.43
C PRO A 194 -18.73 4.43 -3.94
N MET A 195 -18.51 5.58 -4.57
CA MET A 195 -18.71 5.77 -6.02
C MET A 195 -17.78 4.86 -6.85
N SER A 196 -16.53 4.66 -6.42
CA SER A 196 -15.61 3.76 -7.12
C SER A 196 -16.08 2.30 -7.04
N ILE A 197 -16.61 1.88 -5.88
CA ILE A 197 -17.18 0.54 -5.71
C ILE A 197 -18.43 0.42 -6.58
N GLN A 198 -19.32 1.42 -6.58
CA GLN A 198 -20.53 1.42 -7.39
C GLN A 198 -20.23 1.27 -8.89
N ARG A 199 -19.22 1.97 -9.41
CA ARG A 199 -18.78 1.82 -10.80
C ARG A 199 -18.28 0.40 -11.11
N PHE A 200 -17.56 -0.22 -10.20
CA PHE A 200 -17.14 -1.62 -10.33
C PHE A 200 -18.36 -2.55 -10.35
N VAL A 201 -19.30 -2.36 -9.43
CA VAL A 201 -20.54 -3.15 -9.33
C VAL A 201 -21.33 -3.09 -10.61
N VAL A 202 -21.58 -1.89 -11.14
CA VAL A 202 -22.34 -1.71 -12.40
C VAL A 202 -21.67 -2.48 -13.54
N LYS A 203 -20.34 -2.44 -13.63
CA LYS A 203 -19.60 -3.09 -14.72
C LYS A 203 -19.52 -4.61 -14.61
N TYR A 204 -19.41 -5.16 -13.40
CA TYR A 204 -19.03 -6.56 -13.20
C TYR A 204 -20.07 -7.40 -12.42
N LYS A 205 -21.26 -6.88 -12.11
CA LYS A 205 -22.30 -7.62 -11.37
C LYS A 205 -22.68 -8.97 -11.99
N ASN A 206 -22.58 -9.08 -13.31
CA ASN A 206 -22.97 -10.30 -14.02
C ASN A 206 -22.00 -11.47 -13.82
N TYR A 207 -20.83 -11.23 -13.23
CA TYR A 207 -19.83 -12.26 -12.88
C TYR A 207 -20.03 -12.79 -11.45
N PHE A 208 -20.91 -12.18 -10.66
CA PHE A 208 -21.20 -12.52 -9.27
C PHE A 208 -22.64 -12.93 -9.08
#